data_8f9ea5af1766143efc319f96708b0558
#
_entry.id   8f9ea5af1766143efc319f96708b0558
#
_cell.length_a   1.000
_cell.length_b   1.000
_cell.length_c   1.000
_cell.angle_alpha   90.00
_cell.angle_beta   90.00
_cell.angle_gamma   90.00
#
_symmetry.space_group_name_H-M   'P 1'
#
loop_
_entity.id
_entity.type
_entity.pdbx_description
1 polymer ?
#
loop_
_entity_poly.entity_id
_entity_poly.type
_entity_poly.pdbx_seq_one_letter_code
_entity_poly.pdbx_strand_id
1 'polypeptide(L)'
;MISLELGQLVLRYKALRVMDPGRVSRLAASLSREGQRSPVLVVAGGVLVDGYHRVAALEDLGRDVVNAVELPVCEAEALVLAWRLETGRRKTALEEGWLLAELAEVHGRSVSELAAEMRRAKSWVSERLGLVQRLPESVQEAVRQAKVPANAAMKSLVPMARANRSACERLVQALDGPVTVRQVERLYAAWRKADDEGKERIVAQPMLLLKAEEATAAVPMDTEERLARDFEAVAGLCRRARRQVQEGAFPRGNSLAGRTWGQARDAYLLLEEEVGRARS
;
A
#
# COMPACT_ATOMS: atom_id res chain seq x y z
N MET A 1 30.64 -4.60 18.01
CA MET A 1 30.78 -4.69 16.55
C MET A 1 31.75 -5.83 16.29
N ILE A 2 31.37 -6.76 15.41
CA ILE A 2 32.15 -7.96 15.08
C ILE A 2 32.38 -7.98 13.56
N SER A 3 33.40 -8.72 13.12
CA SER A 3 33.69 -8.95 11.73
C SER A 3 33.34 -10.41 11.42
N LEU A 4 32.52 -10.65 10.42
CA LEU A 4 32.07 -11.98 10.01
C LEU A 4 32.45 -12.24 8.55
N GLU A 5 32.79 -13.46 8.20
CA GLU A 5 32.88 -13.87 6.81
C GLU A 5 31.48 -13.94 6.18
N LEU A 6 31.34 -13.50 4.95
CA LEU A 6 30.05 -13.55 4.24
C LEU A 6 29.48 -14.97 4.16
N GLY A 7 30.37 -15.97 4.03
CA GLY A 7 30.00 -17.39 4.03
C GLY A 7 29.43 -17.92 5.36
N GLN A 8 29.64 -17.22 6.46
CA GLN A 8 29.12 -17.57 7.78
C GLN A 8 27.71 -17.00 8.02
N LEU A 9 27.22 -16.10 7.14
CA LEU A 9 25.91 -15.52 7.28
C LEU A 9 24.81 -16.51 6.88
N VAL A 10 23.81 -16.66 7.73
CA VAL A 10 22.60 -17.42 7.44
C VAL A 10 21.54 -16.48 6.89
N LEU A 11 21.27 -16.55 5.59
CA LEU A 11 20.38 -15.61 4.88
C LEU A 11 18.90 -16.06 4.91
N ARG A 12 18.43 -16.60 6.03
CA ARG A 12 17.09 -17.18 6.21
C ARG A 12 15.96 -16.24 5.76
N TYR A 13 16.06 -14.97 6.05
CA TYR A 13 15.03 -13.97 5.79
C TYR A 13 15.20 -13.20 4.48
N LYS A 14 16.03 -13.71 3.55
CA LYS A 14 16.24 -13.08 2.23
C LYS A 14 14.94 -13.00 1.42
N ALA A 15 14.10 -14.02 1.50
CA ALA A 15 12.81 -14.08 0.82
C ALA A 15 11.78 -13.04 1.30
N LEU A 16 11.96 -12.49 2.50
CA LEU A 16 11.10 -11.42 3.05
C LEU A 16 11.43 -10.03 2.49
N ARG A 17 12.36 -9.94 1.54
CA ARG A 17 12.88 -8.68 1.01
C ARG A 17 12.75 -8.61 -0.50
N VAL A 18 12.37 -7.44 -1.00
CA VAL A 18 12.47 -7.12 -2.42
C VAL A 18 13.89 -6.60 -2.68
N MET A 19 14.71 -7.38 -3.38
CA MET A 19 16.05 -6.99 -3.76
C MET A 19 15.99 -6.00 -4.93
N ASP A 20 16.53 -4.80 -4.72
CA ASP A 20 16.62 -3.73 -5.73
C ASP A 20 18.04 -3.67 -6.28
N PRO A 21 18.28 -4.10 -7.55
CA PRO A 21 19.62 -4.08 -8.16
C PRO A 21 20.23 -2.67 -8.21
N GLY A 22 19.42 -1.65 -8.46
CA GLY A 22 19.89 -0.27 -8.46
C GLY A 22 20.37 0.18 -7.09
N ARG A 23 19.73 -0.28 -6.00
CA ARG A 23 20.20 -0.03 -4.64
C ARG A 23 21.50 -0.78 -4.33
N VAL A 24 21.61 -2.02 -4.77
CA VAL A 24 22.84 -2.82 -4.63
C VAL A 24 24.00 -2.10 -5.29
N SER A 25 23.84 -1.65 -6.55
CA SER A 25 24.90 -0.92 -7.29
C SER A 25 25.30 0.40 -6.61
N ARG A 26 24.32 1.17 -6.10
CA ARG A 26 24.62 2.40 -5.35
C ARG A 26 25.37 2.12 -4.05
N LEU A 27 25.02 1.06 -3.34
CA LEU A 27 25.71 0.62 -2.14
C LEU A 27 27.12 0.12 -2.45
N ALA A 28 27.34 -0.64 -3.51
CA ALA A 28 28.64 -1.08 -3.95
C ALA A 28 29.56 0.11 -4.25
N ALA A 29 29.08 1.13 -4.98
CA ALA A 29 29.83 2.35 -5.24
C ALA A 29 30.20 3.12 -3.95
N SER A 30 29.29 3.19 -2.96
CA SER A 30 29.59 3.83 -1.67
C SER A 30 30.57 3.01 -0.83
N LEU A 31 30.38 1.69 -0.75
CA LEU A 31 31.26 0.77 -0.03
C LEU A 31 32.69 0.75 -0.60
N SER A 32 32.84 0.87 -1.92
CA SER A 32 34.15 0.96 -2.57
C SER A 32 34.91 2.24 -2.18
N ARG A 33 34.20 3.38 -2.08
CA ARG A 33 34.84 4.69 -1.79
C ARG A 33 35.06 4.92 -0.31
N GLU A 34 34.14 4.52 0.53
CA GLU A 34 34.06 4.99 1.93
C GLU A 34 34.15 3.83 2.94
N GLY A 35 34.20 2.59 2.43
CA GLY A 35 34.11 1.42 3.29
C GLY A 35 32.71 1.24 3.90
N GLN A 36 32.56 0.25 4.74
CA GLN A 36 31.30 -0.02 5.42
C GLN A 36 31.11 0.89 6.65
N ARG A 37 30.30 1.91 6.53
CA ARG A 37 29.98 2.85 7.61
C ARG A 37 28.92 2.33 8.59
N SER A 38 27.98 1.52 8.11
CA SER A 38 26.91 0.97 8.93
C SER A 38 27.01 -0.55 8.95
N PRO A 39 27.05 -1.18 10.13
CA PRO A 39 27.10 -2.63 10.24
C PRO A 39 25.78 -3.27 9.75
N VAL A 40 25.83 -4.55 9.39
CA VAL A 40 24.62 -5.37 9.25
C VAL A 40 24.16 -5.84 10.62
N LEU A 41 22.90 -6.27 10.74
CA LEU A 41 22.37 -6.80 12.00
C LEU A 41 22.22 -8.30 11.91
N VAL A 42 22.79 -9.00 12.87
CA VAL A 42 22.69 -10.45 13.00
C VAL A 42 22.20 -10.83 14.40
N VAL A 43 21.70 -12.04 14.55
CA VAL A 43 21.51 -12.69 15.86
C VAL A 43 22.44 -13.88 16.00
N ALA A 44 22.42 -14.55 17.14
CA ALA A 44 23.23 -15.73 17.43
C ALA A 44 23.21 -16.74 16.27
N GLY A 45 24.37 -17.31 15.96
CA GLY A 45 24.54 -18.23 14.82
C GLY A 45 24.65 -17.55 13.45
N GLY A 46 24.90 -16.23 13.41
CA GLY A 46 25.14 -15.50 12.16
C GLY A 46 23.88 -15.28 11.31
N VAL A 47 22.68 -15.40 11.90
CA VAL A 47 21.42 -15.21 11.16
C VAL A 47 21.24 -13.72 10.84
N LEU A 48 21.28 -13.36 9.55
CA LEU A 48 21.12 -11.98 9.09
C LEU A 48 19.66 -11.52 9.23
N VAL A 49 19.43 -10.44 9.95
CA VAL A 49 18.10 -9.83 10.12
C VAL A 49 17.96 -8.50 9.39
N ASP A 50 19.05 -7.76 9.17
CA ASP A 50 19.08 -6.55 8.33
C ASP A 50 20.41 -6.37 7.62
N GLY A 51 20.36 -5.75 6.44
CA GLY A 51 21.53 -5.45 5.63
C GLY A 51 21.70 -6.27 4.36
N TYR A 52 20.68 -6.99 3.90
CA TYR A 52 20.72 -7.86 2.71
C TYR A 52 21.25 -7.17 1.45
N HIS A 53 20.89 -5.92 1.20
CA HIS A 53 21.46 -5.14 0.06
C HIS A 53 22.92 -4.82 0.25
N ARG A 54 23.39 -4.65 1.50
CA ARG A 54 24.84 -4.43 1.80
C ARG A 54 25.63 -5.70 1.60
N VAL A 55 25.10 -6.82 2.05
CA VAL A 55 25.70 -8.14 1.82
C VAL A 55 25.84 -8.39 0.32
N ALA A 56 24.78 -8.24 -0.47
CA ALA A 56 24.83 -8.39 -1.92
C ALA A 56 25.85 -7.43 -2.58
N ALA A 57 25.92 -6.18 -2.11
CA ALA A 57 26.89 -5.21 -2.64
C ALA A 57 28.33 -5.55 -2.26
N LEU A 58 28.60 -6.18 -1.11
CA LEU A 58 29.91 -6.69 -0.74
C LEU A 58 30.30 -7.91 -1.56
N GLU A 59 29.36 -8.82 -1.81
CA GLU A 59 29.53 -9.97 -2.72
C GLU A 59 29.90 -9.49 -4.13
N ASP A 60 29.18 -8.50 -4.70
CA ASP A 60 29.47 -7.90 -6.01
C ASP A 60 30.88 -7.26 -6.08
N LEU A 61 31.39 -6.77 -4.95
CA LEU A 61 32.74 -6.20 -4.84
C LEU A 61 33.83 -7.25 -4.58
N GLY A 62 33.50 -8.55 -4.51
CA GLY A 62 34.44 -9.61 -4.16
C GLY A 62 35.03 -9.47 -2.76
N ARG A 63 34.28 -8.91 -1.82
CA ARG A 63 34.68 -8.82 -0.41
C ARG A 63 34.22 -10.08 0.32
N ASP A 64 35.03 -10.59 1.21
CA ASP A 64 34.75 -11.81 1.96
C ASP A 64 34.23 -11.53 3.37
N VAL A 65 34.31 -10.28 3.82
CA VAL A 65 34.03 -9.90 5.22
C VAL A 65 33.04 -8.76 5.31
N VAL A 66 32.19 -8.84 6.33
CA VAL A 66 31.22 -7.80 6.66
C VAL A 66 31.30 -7.41 8.13
N ASN A 67 31.19 -6.11 8.41
CA ASN A 67 31.02 -5.61 9.78
C ASN A 67 29.58 -5.81 10.23
N ALA A 68 29.39 -6.46 11.39
CA ALA A 68 28.09 -6.79 11.95
C ALA A 68 27.93 -6.34 13.40
N VAL A 69 26.71 -6.12 13.82
CA VAL A 69 26.30 -6.03 15.21
C VAL A 69 25.43 -7.24 15.52
N GLU A 70 25.87 -8.04 16.48
CA GLU A 70 25.06 -9.13 17.00
C GLU A 70 24.09 -8.60 18.05
N LEU A 71 22.82 -8.87 17.85
CA LEU A 71 21.74 -8.47 18.77
C LEU A 71 21.53 -9.59 19.79
N PRO A 72 21.58 -9.28 21.12
CA PRO A 72 21.40 -10.26 22.18
C PRO A 72 19.92 -10.54 22.45
N VAL A 73 19.15 -10.83 21.41
CA VAL A 73 17.71 -11.08 21.45
C VAL A 73 17.35 -12.26 20.53
N CYS A 74 16.15 -12.81 20.67
CA CYS A 74 15.68 -13.86 19.76
C CYS A 74 15.40 -13.32 18.35
N GLU A 75 15.29 -14.22 17.36
CA GLU A 75 15.07 -13.87 15.96
C GLU A 75 13.80 -13.01 15.76
N ALA A 76 12.69 -13.35 16.42
CA ALA A 76 11.45 -12.58 16.33
C ALA A 76 11.61 -11.12 16.80
N GLU A 77 12.24 -10.94 17.95
CA GLU A 77 12.52 -9.60 18.50
C GLU A 77 13.47 -8.80 17.61
N ALA A 78 14.51 -9.47 17.08
CA ALA A 78 15.45 -8.87 16.15
C ALA A 78 14.79 -8.41 14.84
N LEU A 79 13.88 -9.20 14.28
CA LEU A 79 13.10 -8.83 13.09
C LEU A 79 12.23 -7.60 13.33
N VAL A 80 11.54 -7.53 14.46
CA VAL A 80 10.75 -6.35 14.87
C VAL A 80 11.65 -5.14 15.08
N LEU A 81 12.80 -5.32 15.75
CA LEU A 81 13.75 -4.25 15.99
C LEU A 81 14.34 -3.73 14.69
N ALA A 82 14.78 -4.60 13.80
CA ALA A 82 15.27 -4.24 12.46
C ALA A 82 14.22 -3.49 11.64
N TRP A 83 12.93 -3.90 11.72
CA TRP A 83 11.85 -3.17 11.07
C TRP A 83 11.68 -1.75 11.62
N ARG A 84 11.82 -1.57 12.94
CA ARG A 84 11.71 -0.25 13.60
C ARG A 84 12.90 0.67 13.32
N LEU A 85 14.10 0.10 13.21
CA LEU A 85 15.35 0.86 13.02
C LEU A 85 15.61 1.27 11.57
N GLU A 86 14.88 0.70 10.60
CA GLU A 86 15.08 1.02 9.19
C GLU A 86 14.60 2.43 8.87
N THR A 87 15.55 3.36 8.69
CA THR A 87 15.31 4.80 8.51
C THR A 87 15.42 5.25 7.04
N GLY A 88 16.02 4.46 6.16
CA GLY A 88 16.42 4.91 4.82
C GLY A 88 15.49 4.53 3.66
N ARG A 89 14.61 3.54 3.82
CA ARG A 89 13.69 3.06 2.79
C ARG A 89 12.37 2.64 3.42
N ARG A 90 11.28 3.15 2.86
CA ARG A 90 9.95 2.66 3.24
C ARG A 90 9.77 1.24 2.69
N LYS A 91 9.48 0.27 3.56
CA LYS A 91 9.13 -1.09 3.16
C LYS A 91 7.88 -1.10 2.29
N THR A 92 7.82 -2.01 1.33
CA THR A 92 6.61 -2.26 0.55
C THR A 92 5.58 -2.98 1.41
N ALA A 93 4.31 -2.89 1.03
CA ALA A 93 3.24 -3.60 1.74
C ALA A 93 3.41 -5.13 1.70
N LEU A 94 4.07 -5.67 0.66
CA LEU A 94 4.41 -7.09 0.57
C LEU A 94 5.52 -7.46 1.56
N GLU A 95 6.60 -6.68 1.64
CA GLU A 95 7.68 -6.91 2.62
C GLU A 95 7.16 -6.86 4.06
N GLU A 96 6.24 -5.91 4.34
CA GLU A 96 5.54 -5.86 5.62
C GLU A 96 4.68 -7.11 5.84
N GLY A 97 3.96 -7.56 4.81
CA GLY A 97 3.13 -8.76 4.85
C GLY A 97 3.93 -10.03 5.08
N TRP A 98 5.04 -10.24 4.36
CA TRP A 98 5.91 -11.40 4.54
C TRP A 98 6.55 -11.44 5.93
N LEU A 99 7.03 -10.29 6.43
CA LEU A 99 7.56 -10.20 7.79
C LEU A 99 6.49 -10.56 8.84
N LEU A 100 5.28 -10.03 8.69
CA LEU A 100 4.18 -10.34 9.62
C LEU A 100 3.75 -11.81 9.53
N ALA A 101 3.76 -12.41 8.33
CA ALA A 101 3.47 -13.83 8.15
C ALA A 101 4.53 -14.70 8.82
N GLU A 102 5.82 -14.39 8.66
CA GLU A 102 6.92 -15.07 9.33
C GLU A 102 6.77 -15.01 10.84
N LEU A 103 6.51 -13.83 11.41
CA LEU A 103 6.31 -13.66 12.84
C LEU A 103 5.07 -14.40 13.37
N ALA A 104 4.01 -14.49 12.58
CA ALA A 104 2.78 -15.21 12.95
C ALA A 104 2.95 -16.73 12.84
N GLU A 105 3.49 -17.22 11.72
CA GLU A 105 3.48 -18.64 11.37
C GLU A 105 4.66 -19.41 11.98
N VAL A 106 5.85 -18.80 12.00
CA VAL A 106 7.07 -19.43 12.53
C VAL A 106 7.29 -19.10 14.00
N HIS A 107 7.03 -17.84 14.39
CA HIS A 107 7.28 -17.39 15.75
C HIS A 107 6.03 -17.32 16.63
N GLY A 108 4.86 -17.75 16.14
CA GLY A 108 3.62 -17.92 16.90
C GLY A 108 2.98 -16.62 17.39
N ARG A 109 3.31 -15.46 16.78
CA ARG A 109 2.76 -14.16 17.20
C ARG A 109 1.32 -13.98 16.72
N SER A 110 0.43 -13.63 17.65
CA SER A 110 -0.94 -13.28 17.33
C SER A 110 -1.04 -11.90 16.64
N VAL A 111 -2.14 -11.66 15.93
CA VAL A 111 -2.43 -10.34 15.32
C VAL A 111 -2.41 -9.20 16.35
N SER A 112 -2.82 -9.49 17.60
CA SER A 112 -2.83 -8.50 18.67
C SER A 112 -1.43 -8.13 19.14
N GLU A 113 -0.55 -9.13 19.31
CA GLU A 113 0.86 -8.93 19.66
C GLU A 113 1.59 -8.20 18.53
N LEU A 114 1.41 -8.63 17.28
CA LEU A 114 2.00 -7.96 16.12
C LEU A 114 1.56 -6.50 16.02
N ALA A 115 0.30 -6.19 16.27
CA ALA A 115 -0.20 -4.82 16.27
C ALA A 115 0.49 -3.96 17.34
N ALA A 116 0.67 -4.51 18.56
CA ALA A 116 1.37 -3.84 19.64
C ALA A 116 2.87 -3.68 19.34
N GLU A 117 3.54 -4.75 18.90
CA GLU A 117 4.97 -4.76 18.55
C GLU A 117 5.29 -3.79 17.39
N MET A 118 4.44 -3.74 16.37
CA MET A 118 4.62 -2.83 15.24
C MET A 118 4.08 -1.41 15.49
N ARG A 119 3.44 -1.17 16.63
CA ARG A 119 2.74 0.10 16.95
C ARG A 119 1.77 0.51 15.84
N ARG A 120 0.95 -0.46 15.39
CA ARG A 120 -0.04 -0.30 14.33
C ARG A 120 -1.41 -0.83 14.77
N ALA A 121 -2.46 -0.43 14.06
CA ALA A 121 -3.80 -0.99 14.28
C ALA A 121 -3.86 -2.47 13.86
N LYS A 122 -4.72 -3.28 14.49
CA LYS A 122 -4.97 -4.68 14.09
C LYS A 122 -5.46 -4.80 12.65
N SER A 123 -6.24 -3.83 12.16
CA SER A 123 -6.67 -3.75 10.76
C SER A 123 -5.48 -3.66 9.81
N TRP A 124 -4.47 -2.84 10.13
CA TRP A 124 -3.26 -2.73 9.34
C TRP A 124 -2.51 -4.06 9.24
N VAL A 125 -2.36 -4.79 10.36
CA VAL A 125 -1.73 -6.13 10.38
C VAL A 125 -2.53 -7.10 9.51
N SER A 126 -3.86 -7.13 9.68
CA SER A 126 -4.75 -8.05 8.94
C SER A 126 -4.75 -7.78 7.43
N GLU A 127 -4.66 -6.51 7.02
CA GLU A 127 -4.55 -6.14 5.61
C GLU A 127 -3.24 -6.62 4.98
N ARG A 128 -2.10 -6.49 5.69
CA ARG A 128 -0.79 -6.95 5.22
C ARG A 128 -0.72 -8.47 5.15
N LEU A 129 -1.18 -9.17 6.18
CA LEU A 129 -1.29 -10.63 6.17
C LEU A 129 -2.20 -11.10 5.02
N GLY A 130 -3.30 -10.40 4.78
CA GLY A 130 -4.20 -10.72 3.66
C GLY A 130 -3.51 -10.72 2.30
N LEU A 131 -2.57 -9.79 2.05
CA LEU A 131 -1.81 -9.75 0.81
C LEU A 131 -1.02 -11.02 0.53
N VAL A 132 -0.39 -11.60 1.54
CA VAL A 132 0.56 -12.71 1.37
C VAL A 132 -0.08 -14.07 1.63
N GLN A 133 -1.06 -14.16 2.51
CA GLN A 133 -1.73 -15.42 2.86
C GLN A 133 -2.93 -15.75 1.97
N ARG A 134 -3.60 -14.73 1.40
CA ARG A 134 -4.85 -14.90 0.64
C ARG A 134 -4.66 -14.79 -0.86
N LEU A 135 -3.78 -13.90 -1.32
CA LEU A 135 -3.57 -13.72 -2.75
C LEU A 135 -2.73 -14.87 -3.33
N PRO A 136 -3.06 -15.33 -4.55
CA PRO A 136 -2.18 -16.19 -5.35
C PRO A 136 -0.80 -15.55 -5.55
N GLU A 137 0.23 -16.36 -5.71
CA GLU A 137 1.60 -15.89 -5.90
C GLU A 137 1.73 -15.01 -7.16
N SER A 138 1.05 -15.38 -8.25
CA SER A 138 0.98 -14.59 -9.48
C SER A 138 0.40 -13.18 -9.27
N VAL A 139 -0.58 -13.04 -8.36
CA VAL A 139 -1.16 -11.75 -8.00
C VAL A 139 -0.20 -10.95 -7.10
N GLN A 140 0.48 -11.61 -6.16
CA GLN A 140 1.53 -10.95 -5.36
C GLN A 140 2.67 -10.45 -6.26
N GLU A 141 3.05 -11.21 -7.30
CA GLU A 141 4.03 -10.80 -8.28
C GLU A 141 3.57 -9.55 -9.05
N ALA A 142 2.31 -9.50 -9.48
CA ALA A 142 1.75 -8.31 -10.13
C ALA A 142 1.78 -7.06 -9.21
N VAL A 143 1.59 -7.26 -7.89
CA VAL A 143 1.75 -6.16 -6.91
C VAL A 143 3.22 -5.78 -6.75
N ARG A 144 4.14 -6.74 -6.73
CA ARG A 144 5.59 -6.51 -6.63
C ARG A 144 6.12 -5.72 -7.82
N GLN A 145 5.63 -6.03 -9.02
CA GLN A 145 5.96 -5.33 -10.27
C GLN A 145 5.24 -3.98 -10.44
N ALA A 146 4.48 -3.55 -9.45
CA ALA A 146 3.64 -2.35 -9.51
C ALA A 146 2.59 -2.36 -10.66
N LYS A 147 2.28 -3.51 -11.24
CA LYS A 147 1.17 -3.70 -12.18
C LYS A 147 -0.17 -3.45 -11.48
N VAL A 148 -0.28 -3.87 -10.21
CA VAL A 148 -1.43 -3.61 -9.33
C VAL A 148 -0.97 -2.86 -8.10
N PRO A 149 -1.58 -1.72 -7.75
CA PRO A 149 -1.29 -1.01 -6.51
C PRO A 149 -1.63 -1.85 -5.27
N ALA A 150 -0.71 -1.94 -4.30
CA ALA A 150 -0.89 -2.75 -3.10
C ALA A 150 -2.16 -2.38 -2.30
N ASN A 151 -2.52 -1.09 -2.27
CA ASN A 151 -3.73 -0.63 -1.60
C ASN A 151 -5.00 -1.17 -2.27
N ALA A 152 -5.04 -1.20 -3.61
CA ALA A 152 -6.14 -1.81 -4.37
C ALA A 152 -6.20 -3.33 -4.15
N ALA A 153 -5.04 -4.00 -4.12
CA ALA A 153 -4.96 -5.42 -3.85
C ALA A 153 -5.54 -5.76 -2.46
N MET A 154 -5.18 -5.02 -1.42
CA MET A 154 -5.71 -5.22 -0.07
C MET A 154 -7.23 -5.03 0.00
N LYS A 155 -7.75 -3.96 -0.61
CA LYS A 155 -9.16 -3.58 -0.48
C LYS A 155 -10.10 -4.35 -1.42
N SER A 156 -9.62 -4.79 -2.58
CA SER A 156 -10.44 -5.36 -3.63
C SER A 156 -10.06 -6.80 -3.97
N LEU A 157 -8.77 -7.09 -4.21
CA LEU A 157 -8.35 -8.42 -4.63
C LEU A 157 -8.31 -9.43 -3.47
N VAL A 158 -7.95 -9.03 -2.25
CA VAL A 158 -8.01 -9.92 -1.08
C VAL A 158 -9.44 -10.39 -0.81
N PRO A 159 -10.48 -9.54 -0.75
CA PRO A 159 -11.87 -9.99 -0.66
C PRO A 159 -12.32 -10.85 -1.85
N MET A 160 -11.88 -10.50 -3.07
CA MET A 160 -12.19 -11.29 -4.27
C MET A 160 -11.56 -12.70 -4.19
N ALA A 161 -10.30 -12.81 -3.79
CA ALA A 161 -9.61 -14.09 -3.64
C ALA A 161 -10.20 -14.97 -2.53
N ARG A 162 -10.77 -14.37 -1.48
CA ARG A 162 -11.53 -15.10 -0.45
C ARG A 162 -12.81 -15.70 -1.02
N ALA A 163 -13.49 -15.02 -1.93
CA ALA A 163 -14.70 -15.51 -2.58
C ALA A 163 -14.39 -16.49 -3.71
N ASN A 164 -13.41 -16.17 -4.57
CA ASN A 164 -12.99 -17.02 -5.68
C ASN A 164 -11.52 -16.73 -6.04
N ARG A 165 -10.62 -17.60 -5.58
CA ARG A 165 -9.17 -17.47 -5.78
C ARG A 165 -8.76 -17.52 -7.25
N SER A 166 -9.35 -18.46 -8.01
CA SER A 166 -9.07 -18.63 -9.45
C SER A 166 -9.57 -17.44 -10.27
N ALA A 167 -10.76 -16.90 -9.97
CA ALA A 167 -11.26 -15.71 -10.65
C ALA A 167 -10.37 -14.48 -10.40
N CYS A 168 -9.88 -14.30 -9.16
CA CYS A 168 -8.93 -13.24 -8.82
C CYS A 168 -7.63 -13.33 -9.63
N GLU A 169 -7.08 -14.54 -9.75
CA GLU A 169 -5.85 -14.80 -10.49
C GLU A 169 -6.02 -14.52 -11.98
N ARG A 170 -7.06 -15.08 -12.61
CA ARG A 170 -7.36 -14.87 -14.04
C ARG A 170 -7.62 -13.40 -14.35
N LEU A 171 -8.34 -12.68 -13.48
CA LEU A 171 -8.59 -11.26 -13.67
C LEU A 171 -7.27 -10.47 -13.72
N VAL A 172 -6.34 -10.72 -12.81
CA VAL A 172 -5.05 -10.01 -12.78
C VAL A 172 -4.15 -10.41 -13.96
N GLN A 173 -4.19 -11.67 -14.40
CA GLN A 173 -3.48 -12.14 -15.59
C GLN A 173 -3.98 -11.45 -16.86
N ALA A 174 -5.30 -11.23 -16.96
CA ALA A 174 -5.95 -10.58 -18.12
C ALA A 174 -5.77 -9.04 -18.17
N LEU A 175 -5.10 -8.42 -17.21
CA LEU A 175 -4.78 -6.99 -17.27
C LEU A 175 -3.65 -6.72 -18.27
N ASP A 176 -3.83 -5.74 -19.16
CA ASP A 176 -2.86 -5.34 -20.19
C ASP A 176 -1.91 -4.23 -19.70
N GLY A 177 -1.32 -4.37 -18.52
CA GLY A 177 -0.39 -3.38 -18.00
C GLY A 177 -0.78 -2.84 -16.62
N PRO A 178 -0.12 -1.76 -16.16
CA PRO A 178 -0.39 -1.17 -14.86
C PRO A 178 -1.80 -0.59 -14.78
N VAL A 179 -2.47 -0.85 -13.64
CA VAL A 179 -3.82 -0.33 -13.36
C VAL A 179 -3.82 0.59 -12.15
N THR A 180 -4.75 1.52 -12.10
CA THR A 180 -4.96 2.44 -10.97
C THR A 180 -5.80 1.78 -9.87
N VAL A 181 -5.72 2.32 -8.65
CA VAL A 181 -6.58 1.91 -7.53
C VAL A 181 -8.05 1.94 -7.93
N ARG A 182 -8.48 3.04 -8.57
CA ARG A 182 -9.88 3.23 -8.99
C ARG A 182 -10.34 2.18 -10.01
N GLN A 183 -9.49 1.80 -10.96
CA GLN A 183 -9.81 0.77 -11.94
C GLN A 183 -10.02 -0.60 -11.27
N VAL A 184 -9.14 -1.00 -10.34
CA VAL A 184 -9.29 -2.26 -9.60
C VAL A 184 -10.55 -2.26 -8.72
N GLU A 185 -10.84 -1.15 -8.04
CA GLU A 185 -12.06 -1.00 -7.23
C GLU A 185 -13.33 -1.14 -8.10
N ARG A 186 -13.33 -0.57 -9.30
CA ARG A 186 -14.44 -0.66 -10.27
C ARG A 186 -14.62 -2.09 -10.77
N LEU A 187 -13.53 -2.76 -11.18
CA LEU A 187 -13.58 -4.17 -11.60
C LEU A 187 -14.16 -5.07 -10.50
N TYR A 188 -13.70 -4.90 -9.26
CA TYR A 188 -14.20 -5.67 -8.14
C TYR A 188 -15.66 -5.35 -7.82
N ALA A 189 -16.06 -4.09 -7.85
CA ALA A 189 -17.45 -3.68 -7.61
C ALA A 189 -18.41 -4.24 -8.67
N ALA A 190 -18.01 -4.24 -9.95
CA ALA A 190 -18.75 -4.84 -11.04
C ALA A 190 -18.85 -6.36 -10.88
N TRP A 191 -17.71 -7.04 -10.63
CA TRP A 191 -17.66 -8.48 -10.42
C TRP A 191 -18.57 -8.94 -9.26
N ARG A 192 -18.56 -8.20 -8.15
CA ARG A 192 -19.39 -8.52 -6.98
C ARG A 192 -20.90 -8.45 -7.26
N LYS A 193 -21.32 -7.58 -8.17
CA LYS A 193 -22.74 -7.36 -8.50
C LYS A 193 -23.24 -8.25 -9.64
N ALA A 194 -22.35 -8.77 -10.46
CA ALA A 194 -22.67 -9.55 -11.63
C ALA A 194 -23.19 -10.96 -11.26
N ASP A 195 -24.02 -11.51 -12.13
CA ASP A 195 -24.34 -12.94 -12.17
C ASP A 195 -23.11 -13.77 -12.58
N ASP A 196 -23.24 -15.08 -12.62
CA ASP A 196 -22.07 -15.95 -12.87
C ASP A 196 -21.51 -15.78 -14.29
N GLU A 197 -22.34 -15.55 -15.29
CA GLU A 197 -21.90 -15.27 -16.67
C GLU A 197 -21.21 -13.90 -16.75
N GLY A 198 -21.73 -12.89 -16.10
CA GLY A 198 -21.13 -11.56 -16.00
C GLY A 198 -19.79 -11.58 -15.27
N LYS A 199 -19.65 -12.36 -14.20
CA LYS A 199 -18.37 -12.56 -13.50
C LYS A 199 -17.32 -13.15 -14.43
N GLU A 200 -17.67 -14.18 -15.21
CA GLU A 200 -16.75 -14.79 -16.17
C GLU A 200 -16.33 -13.81 -17.27
N ARG A 201 -17.26 -13.01 -17.81
CA ARG A 201 -16.96 -11.96 -18.79
C ARG A 201 -16.00 -10.90 -18.24
N ILE A 202 -16.23 -10.42 -17.00
CA ILE A 202 -15.37 -9.43 -16.36
C ILE A 202 -13.94 -9.98 -16.14
N VAL A 203 -13.83 -11.23 -15.72
CA VAL A 203 -12.54 -11.90 -15.50
C VAL A 203 -11.80 -12.12 -16.80
N ALA A 204 -12.51 -12.53 -17.86
CA ALA A 204 -11.89 -12.79 -19.16
C ALA A 204 -11.46 -11.50 -19.88
N GLN A 205 -12.21 -10.41 -19.74
CA GLN A 205 -11.98 -9.17 -20.47
C GLN A 205 -12.10 -7.92 -19.59
N PRO A 206 -11.27 -7.78 -18.53
CA PRO A 206 -11.38 -6.67 -17.59
C PRO A 206 -11.16 -5.30 -18.24
N MET A 207 -10.28 -5.23 -19.24
CA MET A 207 -9.98 -3.97 -19.93
C MET A 207 -11.12 -3.49 -20.82
N LEU A 208 -11.96 -4.42 -21.33
CA LEU A 208 -13.14 -4.04 -22.11
C LEU A 208 -14.17 -3.33 -21.23
N LEU A 209 -14.40 -3.82 -20.00
CA LEU A 209 -15.27 -3.16 -19.04
C LEU A 209 -14.77 -1.75 -18.70
N LEU A 210 -13.47 -1.61 -18.41
CA LEU A 210 -12.88 -0.30 -18.08
C LEU A 210 -13.00 0.69 -19.24
N LYS A 211 -12.75 0.27 -20.50
CA LYS A 211 -12.91 1.10 -21.69
C LYS A 211 -14.38 1.47 -21.94
N ALA A 212 -15.31 0.54 -21.78
CA ALA A 212 -16.74 0.81 -21.95
C ALA A 212 -17.24 1.85 -20.94
N GLU A 213 -16.81 1.74 -19.67
CA GLU A 213 -17.15 2.74 -18.65
C GLU A 213 -16.49 4.11 -18.91
N GLU A 214 -15.25 4.14 -19.40
CA GLU A 214 -14.58 5.38 -19.81
C GLU A 214 -15.29 6.04 -20.97
N ALA A 215 -15.71 5.27 -21.98
CA ALA A 215 -16.50 5.77 -23.11
C ALA A 215 -17.86 6.32 -22.66
N THR A 216 -18.53 5.64 -21.72
CA THR A 216 -19.80 6.11 -21.16
C THR A 216 -19.62 7.38 -20.32
N ALA A 217 -18.50 7.48 -19.58
CA ALA A 217 -18.16 8.68 -18.81
C ALA A 217 -17.69 9.85 -19.70
N ALA A 218 -17.23 9.58 -20.93
CA ALA A 218 -16.80 10.56 -21.89
C ALA A 218 -17.96 11.11 -22.75
N VAL A 219 -19.17 10.55 -22.65
CA VAL A 219 -20.36 11.20 -23.25
C VAL A 219 -20.50 12.57 -22.57
N PRO A 220 -20.46 13.68 -23.33
CA PRO A 220 -20.59 15.00 -22.76
C PRO A 220 -21.95 15.05 -22.03
N MET A 221 -21.93 15.11 -20.72
CA MET A 221 -23.15 15.44 -19.96
C MET A 221 -23.64 16.79 -20.46
N ASP A 222 -24.92 16.90 -20.69
CA ASP A 222 -25.56 18.16 -20.94
C ASP A 222 -25.16 19.17 -19.84
N THR A 223 -25.07 20.44 -20.22
CA THR A 223 -24.66 21.50 -19.31
C THR A 223 -25.60 21.59 -18.11
N GLU A 224 -26.89 21.33 -18.33
CA GLU A 224 -27.91 21.28 -17.28
C GLU A 224 -27.70 20.12 -16.32
N GLU A 225 -27.45 18.91 -16.82
CA GLU A 225 -27.18 17.73 -15.98
C GLU A 225 -25.88 17.90 -15.16
N ARG A 226 -24.88 18.56 -15.74
CA ARG A 226 -23.62 18.87 -15.03
C ARG A 226 -23.86 19.83 -13.91
N LEU A 227 -24.60 20.91 -14.17
CA LEU A 227 -24.96 21.91 -13.17
C LEU A 227 -25.82 21.33 -12.06
N ALA A 228 -26.80 20.47 -12.39
CA ALA A 228 -27.63 19.77 -11.40
C ALA A 228 -26.79 18.89 -10.47
N ARG A 229 -25.82 18.17 -10.99
CA ARG A 229 -24.89 17.33 -10.20
C ARG A 229 -24.01 18.18 -9.28
N ASP A 230 -23.54 19.34 -9.73
CA ASP A 230 -22.75 20.26 -8.90
C ASP A 230 -23.60 20.82 -7.76
N PHE A 231 -24.86 21.16 -8.00
CA PHE A 231 -25.79 21.59 -6.96
C PHE A 231 -26.09 20.47 -5.95
N GLU A 232 -26.25 19.23 -6.38
CA GLU A 232 -26.38 18.08 -5.46
C GLU A 232 -25.14 17.88 -4.60
N ALA A 233 -23.94 18.07 -5.18
CA ALA A 233 -22.68 17.99 -4.43
C ALA A 233 -22.57 19.08 -3.37
N VAL A 234 -22.91 20.34 -3.72
CA VAL A 234 -22.97 21.47 -2.79
C VAL A 234 -23.97 21.19 -1.66
N ALA A 235 -25.17 20.75 -1.98
CA ALA A 235 -26.17 20.37 -0.97
C ALA A 235 -25.69 19.25 -0.05
N GLY A 236 -24.98 18.26 -0.58
CA GLY A 236 -24.35 17.17 0.18
C GLY A 236 -23.25 17.65 1.12
N LEU A 237 -22.41 18.59 0.68
CA LEU A 237 -21.38 19.25 1.48
C LEU A 237 -21.98 20.06 2.62
N CYS A 238 -23.00 20.86 2.33
CA CYS A 238 -23.71 21.65 3.32
C CYS A 238 -24.36 20.80 4.42
N ARG A 239 -25.00 19.66 4.04
CA ARG A 239 -25.56 18.71 5.02
C ARG A 239 -24.51 18.11 5.94
N ARG A 240 -23.33 17.73 5.40
CA ARG A 240 -22.22 17.18 6.21
C ARG A 240 -21.64 18.24 7.14
N ALA A 241 -21.35 19.44 6.64
CA ALA A 241 -20.84 20.53 7.44
C ALA A 241 -21.79 20.92 8.56
N ARG A 242 -23.11 21.02 8.27
CA ARG A 242 -24.15 21.30 9.28
C ARG A 242 -24.14 20.25 10.41
N ARG A 243 -24.02 18.96 10.09
CA ARG A 243 -23.95 17.89 11.10
C ARG A 243 -22.73 18.07 12.00
N GLN A 244 -21.54 18.29 11.40
CA GLN A 244 -20.31 18.53 12.17
C GLN A 244 -20.41 19.75 13.10
N VAL A 245 -21.04 20.84 12.64
CA VAL A 245 -21.28 22.00 13.47
C VAL A 245 -22.23 21.67 14.63
N GLN A 246 -23.29 20.90 14.38
CA GLN A 246 -24.24 20.46 15.42
C GLN A 246 -23.57 19.51 16.45
N GLU A 247 -22.59 18.72 16.04
CA GLU A 247 -21.77 17.85 16.89
C GLU A 247 -20.69 18.63 17.67
N GLY A 248 -20.64 19.95 17.56
CA GLY A 248 -19.72 20.82 18.30
C GLY A 248 -18.34 20.97 17.69
N ALA A 249 -18.14 20.53 16.43
CA ALA A 249 -16.85 20.61 15.74
C ALA A 249 -16.43 22.03 15.32
N PHE A 250 -17.29 23.04 15.48
CA PHE A 250 -16.95 24.41 15.08
C PHE A 250 -16.29 25.18 16.24
N PRO A 251 -14.98 25.48 16.15
CA PRO A 251 -14.23 26.11 17.21
C PRO A 251 -14.60 27.59 17.36
N ARG A 252 -14.58 28.11 18.60
CA ARG A 252 -14.78 29.54 18.89
C ARG A 252 -13.49 30.31 18.56
N GLY A 253 -13.62 31.46 17.91
CA GLY A 253 -12.52 32.39 17.62
C GLY A 253 -12.01 32.35 16.17
N ASN A 254 -10.87 32.97 15.88
CA ASN A 254 -10.27 33.09 14.54
C ASN A 254 -9.53 31.79 14.15
N SER A 255 -10.30 30.73 13.94
CA SER A 255 -9.80 29.38 13.56
C SER A 255 -9.72 29.22 12.05
N LEU A 256 -9.02 28.16 11.60
CA LEU A 256 -8.99 27.76 10.19
C LEU A 256 -10.42 27.53 9.65
N ALA A 257 -11.27 26.86 10.43
CA ALA A 257 -12.67 26.60 10.08
C ALA A 257 -13.48 27.89 9.94
N GLY A 258 -13.22 28.91 10.77
CA GLY A 258 -13.89 30.23 10.67
C GLY A 258 -13.52 30.98 9.39
N ARG A 259 -12.23 30.98 9.00
CA ARG A 259 -11.76 31.63 7.76
C ARG A 259 -12.30 30.91 6.51
N THR A 260 -12.23 29.58 6.47
CA THR A 260 -12.78 28.80 5.36
C THR A 260 -14.29 28.87 5.25
N TRP A 261 -15.00 29.03 6.37
CA TRP A 261 -16.43 29.29 6.36
C TRP A 261 -16.76 30.63 5.68
N GLY A 262 -15.99 31.71 5.98
CA GLY A 262 -16.14 33.00 5.29
C GLY A 262 -16.03 32.85 3.77
N GLN A 263 -14.98 32.20 3.30
CA GLN A 263 -14.76 31.94 1.85
C GLN A 263 -15.91 31.14 1.24
N ALA A 264 -16.36 30.08 1.91
CA ALA A 264 -17.44 29.22 1.42
C ALA A 264 -18.77 29.97 1.34
N ARG A 265 -19.05 30.80 2.35
CA ARG A 265 -20.25 31.65 2.36
C ARG A 265 -20.25 32.68 1.24
N ASP A 266 -19.12 33.35 1.03
CA ASP A 266 -19.00 34.37 -0.01
C ASP A 266 -19.15 33.77 -1.40
N ALA A 267 -18.56 32.55 -1.64
CA ALA A 267 -18.74 31.80 -2.88
C ALA A 267 -20.20 31.37 -3.08
N TYR A 268 -20.90 30.96 -2.01
CA TYR A 268 -22.31 30.58 -2.09
C TYR A 268 -23.21 31.77 -2.43
N LEU A 269 -22.98 32.95 -1.83
CA LEU A 269 -23.76 34.17 -2.10
C LEU A 269 -23.59 34.64 -3.56
N LEU A 270 -22.36 34.54 -4.12
CA LEU A 270 -22.12 34.83 -5.54
C LEU A 270 -22.88 33.86 -6.45
N LEU A 271 -22.86 32.56 -6.12
CA LEU A 271 -23.61 31.56 -6.87
C LEU A 271 -25.13 31.82 -6.81
N GLU A 272 -25.67 32.16 -5.65
CA GLU A 272 -27.09 32.48 -5.46
C GLU A 272 -27.51 33.66 -6.32
N GLU A 273 -26.68 34.71 -6.38
CA GLU A 273 -26.91 35.91 -7.20
C GLU A 273 -26.94 35.56 -8.70
N GLU A 274 -25.96 34.74 -9.19
CA GLU A 274 -25.91 34.33 -10.59
C GLU A 274 -27.10 33.44 -10.99
N VAL A 275 -27.50 32.51 -10.11
CA VAL A 275 -28.69 31.66 -10.33
C VAL A 275 -29.96 32.53 -10.34
N GLY A 276 -30.02 33.55 -9.48
CA GLY A 276 -31.14 34.51 -9.45
C GLY A 276 -31.24 35.30 -10.76
N ARG A 277 -30.12 35.78 -11.31
CA ARG A 277 -30.07 36.46 -12.63
C ARG A 277 -30.46 35.56 -13.78
N ALA A 278 -30.07 34.27 -13.74
CA ALA A 278 -30.40 33.34 -14.82
C ALA A 278 -31.87 32.89 -14.84
N ARG A 279 -32.63 33.15 -13.73
CA ARG A 279 -34.06 32.85 -13.61
C ARG A 279 -34.98 34.00 -13.95
N SER A 280 -34.45 35.24 -14.00
CA SER A 280 -35.15 36.45 -14.39
C SER A 280 -35.08 36.69 -15.89
#